data_728411d9b86c8030bbd137416e2b265f
#
_entry.id   728411d9b86c8030bbd137416e2b265f
#
_cell.length_a   1.000
_cell.length_b   1.000
_cell.length_c   1.000
_cell.angle_alpha   90.00
_cell.angle_beta   90.00
_cell.angle_gamma   90.00
#
_symmetry.space_group_name_H-M   'P 1'
#
loop_
_entity.id
_entity.type
_entity.pdbx_description
1 polymer ?
#
loop_
_entity_poly.entity_id
_entity_poly.type
_entity_poly.pdbx_seq_one_letter_code
_entity_poly.pdbx_strand_id
1 'polypeptide(L)'
;CHGVLRKGATGKPLTPDITRAKGTAYLEALINFGSPGGMPNWGSSGELTKEDVNIMARFLQHDPPAPPEWGMPQMRESWNLLVPVDQRPTKPMHDRNIDNFFIVTLRDSGEVAIIDGDTKEVVNILKTGYAVHISRLSDSGRYVYTIGRDGKIDLIDLWMNPPERVAEIKIGLEARSVETSKYKGYEDKLAIAGAYWPPQFVIMDGPTLEPLKIVSTRGMTVDTQEYHPEPRVAAIVASHEHPDFIINVKETGRILLVDYRDIENLNVVTLDAAPFLHDGGWDATHRYFLTAANQSNKIAVVDSRTRKMAALIDADKIPHPGRGANFVHPQFGPVWTTSALGNEKVTLIGTDPEGRPEQAWKVVDVLKGQGGGSLFVKTHPKSRHLWVDTPLNPDPKLSQSVAVFDIDNLDAGFKVLPIAEWAELRPAPNRILHPEYTQA
;
A
#
# COMPACT_ATOMS: atom_id res chain seq x y z
N CYS A 1 -9.33 4.86 11.20
CA CYS A 1 -9.17 6.28 10.80
C CYS A 1 -8.63 7.17 11.92
N HIS A 2 -9.04 6.96 13.18
CA HIS A 2 -8.69 7.83 14.32
C HIS A 2 -7.53 7.30 15.17
N GLY A 3 -6.96 6.15 14.81
CA GLY A 3 -5.98 5.41 15.59
C GLY A 3 -6.61 4.57 16.72
N VAL A 4 -5.93 3.53 17.16
CA VAL A 4 -6.43 2.63 18.22
C VAL A 4 -6.45 3.36 19.56
N LEU A 5 -5.47 4.21 19.82
CA LEU A 5 -5.39 5.06 21.00
C LEU A 5 -6.19 6.37 20.87
N ARG A 6 -6.94 6.54 19.78
CA ARG A 6 -7.75 7.73 19.46
C ARG A 6 -6.97 9.06 19.42
N LYS A 7 -5.65 9.01 19.29
CA LYS A 7 -4.78 10.21 19.20
C LYS A 7 -4.76 10.86 17.81
N GLY A 8 -5.57 10.35 16.90
CA GLY A 8 -5.60 10.77 15.51
C GLY A 8 -4.75 9.89 14.60
N ALA A 9 -5.10 9.89 13.33
CA ALA A 9 -4.37 9.21 12.26
C ALA A 9 -4.77 9.86 10.93
N THR A 10 -5.47 9.16 10.03
CA THR A 10 -6.12 9.77 8.86
C THR A 10 -7.27 10.67 9.28
N GLY A 11 -8.04 10.24 10.30
CA GLY A 11 -9.07 11.04 10.96
C GLY A 11 -8.52 11.84 12.15
N LYS A 12 -9.20 12.93 12.51
CA LYS A 12 -8.84 13.79 13.63
C LYS A 12 -8.82 13.02 14.96
N PRO A 13 -8.09 13.50 16.00
CA PRO A 13 -8.10 12.92 17.33
C PRO A 13 -9.51 12.85 17.93
N LEU A 14 -9.78 11.78 18.68
CA LEU A 14 -11.00 11.55 19.45
C LEU A 14 -10.67 11.30 20.93
N THR A 15 -9.72 12.06 21.46
CA THR A 15 -9.39 12.02 22.90
C THR A 15 -10.55 12.57 23.74
N PRO A 16 -10.71 12.11 25.00
CA PRO A 16 -11.88 12.48 25.84
C PRO A 16 -12.05 13.97 26.05
N ASP A 17 -10.98 14.74 26.15
CA ASP A 17 -11.00 16.20 26.23
C ASP A 17 -11.68 16.85 25.02
N ILE A 18 -11.32 16.38 23.81
CA ILE A 18 -11.91 16.86 22.54
C ILE A 18 -13.39 16.44 22.43
N THR A 19 -13.67 15.16 22.70
CA THR A 19 -15.00 14.60 22.48
C THR A 19 -16.02 15.08 23.49
N ARG A 20 -15.61 15.26 24.76
CA ARG A 20 -16.47 15.89 25.82
C ARG A 20 -16.79 17.33 25.48
N ALA A 21 -15.82 18.11 25.00
CA ALA A 21 -16.05 19.50 24.59
C ALA A 21 -17.03 19.61 23.42
N LYS A 22 -17.14 18.62 22.58
CA LYS A 22 -18.11 18.58 21.46
C LYS A 22 -19.50 18.11 21.89
N GLY A 23 -19.58 17.25 22.90
CA GLY A 23 -20.82 16.72 23.46
C GLY A 23 -21.49 15.63 22.62
N THR A 24 -22.39 14.89 23.27
CA THR A 24 -23.01 13.68 22.68
C THR A 24 -23.77 13.97 21.37
N ALA A 25 -24.63 15.01 21.36
CA ALA A 25 -25.43 15.32 20.18
C ALA A 25 -24.61 15.66 18.94
N TYR A 26 -23.49 16.36 19.09
CA TYR A 26 -22.57 16.62 17.97
C TYR A 26 -21.93 15.34 17.46
N LEU A 27 -21.47 14.46 18.35
CA LEU A 27 -20.86 13.19 17.99
C LEU A 27 -21.88 12.26 17.32
N GLU A 28 -23.11 12.18 17.78
CA GLU A 28 -24.21 11.44 17.16
C GLU A 28 -24.45 11.93 15.73
N ALA A 29 -24.56 13.24 15.52
CA ALA A 29 -24.74 13.81 14.18
C ALA A 29 -23.58 13.47 13.26
N LEU A 30 -22.33 13.58 13.76
CA LEU A 30 -21.15 13.28 12.98
C LEU A 30 -21.05 11.79 12.61
N ILE A 31 -21.35 10.87 13.52
CA ILE A 31 -21.37 9.42 13.26
C ILE A 31 -22.49 9.07 12.28
N ASN A 32 -23.68 9.67 12.48
CA ASN A 32 -24.84 9.37 11.64
C ASN A 32 -24.67 9.85 10.19
N PHE A 33 -24.20 11.09 10.00
CA PHE A 33 -24.16 11.75 8.69
C PHE A 33 -22.77 11.80 8.05
N GLY A 34 -21.72 11.45 8.80
CA GLY A 34 -20.34 11.55 8.32
C GLY A 34 -19.85 12.99 8.21
N SER A 35 -18.79 13.20 7.45
CA SER A 35 -18.25 14.54 7.18
C SER A 35 -17.73 14.68 5.76
N PRO A 36 -17.72 15.90 5.20
CA PRO A 36 -17.11 16.16 3.89
C PRO A 36 -15.61 15.81 3.82
N GLY A 37 -14.94 15.69 4.98
CA GLY A 37 -13.54 15.28 5.09
C GLY A 37 -13.32 13.77 5.00
N GLY A 38 -14.33 12.98 4.58
CA GLY A 38 -14.17 11.55 4.30
C GLY A 38 -14.57 10.61 5.45
N MET A 39 -15.18 11.11 6.53
CA MET A 39 -15.80 10.22 7.51
C MET A 39 -17.10 9.66 6.93
N PRO A 40 -17.29 8.34 6.86
CA PRO A 40 -18.52 7.74 6.35
C PRO A 40 -19.74 8.08 7.20
N ASN A 41 -20.91 8.00 6.61
CA ASN A 41 -22.22 8.27 7.22
C ASN A 41 -22.82 6.99 7.82
N TRP A 42 -22.15 6.43 8.80
CA TRP A 42 -22.42 5.10 9.38
C TRP A 42 -23.87 4.85 9.80
N GLY A 43 -24.55 5.85 10.36
CA GLY A 43 -25.96 5.70 10.75
C GLY A 43 -26.92 5.82 9.57
N SER A 44 -26.77 6.84 8.72
CA SER A 44 -27.67 7.04 7.58
C SER A 44 -27.47 6.06 6.44
N SER A 45 -26.32 5.37 6.37
CA SER A 45 -26.11 4.22 5.47
C SER A 45 -26.75 2.93 5.96
N GLY A 46 -27.21 2.90 7.23
CA GLY A 46 -27.81 1.72 7.85
C GLY A 46 -26.82 0.70 8.41
N GLU A 47 -25.51 1.01 8.42
CA GLU A 47 -24.49 0.14 9.01
C GLU A 47 -24.53 0.13 10.54
N LEU A 48 -24.90 1.26 11.16
CA LEU A 48 -25.14 1.40 12.59
C LEU A 48 -26.62 1.78 12.86
N THR A 49 -27.21 1.14 13.86
CA THR A 49 -28.54 1.54 14.34
C THR A 49 -28.47 2.88 15.09
N LYS A 50 -29.60 3.53 15.30
CA LYS A 50 -29.67 4.76 16.08
C LYS A 50 -29.16 4.56 17.51
N GLU A 51 -29.38 3.37 18.09
CA GLU A 51 -28.88 2.99 19.40
C GLU A 51 -27.36 2.84 19.39
N ASP A 52 -26.79 2.18 18.40
CA ASP A 52 -25.34 2.04 18.25
C ASP A 52 -24.66 3.41 18.11
N VAL A 53 -25.23 4.32 17.34
CA VAL A 53 -24.75 5.70 17.19
C VAL A 53 -24.70 6.41 18.50
N ASN A 54 -25.79 6.31 19.34
CA ASN A 54 -25.83 6.93 20.66
C ASN A 54 -24.83 6.30 21.64
N ILE A 55 -24.75 4.96 21.67
CA ILE A 55 -23.77 4.25 22.51
C ILE A 55 -22.35 4.66 22.12
N MET A 56 -22.02 4.68 20.83
CA MET A 56 -20.71 5.08 20.33
C MET A 56 -20.38 6.53 20.69
N ALA A 57 -21.32 7.47 20.54
CA ALA A 57 -21.12 8.87 20.87
C ALA A 57 -20.80 9.08 22.37
N ARG A 58 -21.44 8.32 23.25
CA ARG A 58 -21.14 8.32 24.70
C ARG A 58 -19.81 7.65 25.01
N PHE A 59 -19.54 6.48 24.39
CA PHE A 59 -18.29 5.74 24.57
C PHE A 59 -17.06 6.56 24.20
N LEU A 60 -17.14 7.37 23.16
CA LEU A 60 -16.02 8.22 22.71
C LEU A 60 -15.64 9.30 23.73
N GLN A 61 -16.50 9.63 24.70
CA GLN A 61 -16.22 10.61 25.75
C GLN A 61 -15.52 10.02 26.99
N HIS A 62 -15.27 8.71 26.98
CA HIS A 62 -14.48 8.00 27.99
C HIS A 62 -13.09 7.67 27.45
N ASP A 63 -12.17 7.42 28.37
CA ASP A 63 -10.85 6.94 28.00
C ASP A 63 -10.96 5.64 27.20
N PRO A 64 -10.16 5.48 26.13
CA PRO A 64 -10.15 4.24 25.38
C PRO A 64 -9.67 3.10 26.28
N PRO A 65 -10.23 1.88 26.13
CA PRO A 65 -9.66 0.72 26.79
C PRO A 65 -8.21 0.52 26.32
N ALA A 66 -7.35 -0.02 27.18
CA ALA A 66 -6.02 -0.44 26.76
C ALA A 66 -6.15 -1.49 25.66
N PRO A 67 -5.67 -1.23 24.44
CA PRO A 67 -5.81 -2.20 23.37
C PRO A 67 -4.89 -3.41 23.65
N PRO A 68 -5.32 -4.63 23.28
CA PRO A 68 -4.48 -5.81 23.45
C PRO A 68 -3.21 -5.70 22.62
N GLU A 69 -2.11 -6.19 23.15
CA GLU A 69 -0.85 -6.39 22.40
C GLU A 69 -0.92 -7.69 21.60
N TRP A 70 -0.05 -7.82 20.61
CA TRP A 70 0.06 -8.98 19.76
C TRP A 70 1.54 -9.32 19.58
N GLY A 71 2.02 -10.27 20.36
CA GLY A 71 3.41 -10.66 20.39
C GLY A 71 3.66 -12.04 19.80
N MET A 72 4.85 -12.58 20.03
CA MET A 72 5.27 -13.89 19.51
C MET A 72 4.35 -15.05 19.94
N PRO A 73 3.84 -15.12 21.21
CA PRO A 73 2.91 -16.17 21.59
C PRO A 73 1.63 -16.19 20.74
N GLN A 74 0.98 -15.05 20.55
CA GLN A 74 -0.24 -14.93 19.75
C GLN A 74 0.02 -15.22 18.26
N MET A 75 1.20 -14.83 17.75
CA MET A 75 1.60 -15.13 16.37
C MET A 75 1.76 -16.63 16.17
N ARG A 76 2.46 -17.33 17.07
CA ARG A 76 2.64 -18.78 17.00
C ARG A 76 1.33 -19.56 17.15
N GLU A 77 0.42 -19.07 18.00
CA GLU A 77 -0.92 -19.67 18.14
C GLU A 77 -1.75 -19.54 16.86
N SER A 78 -1.59 -18.42 16.13
CA SER A 78 -2.31 -18.16 14.88
C SER A 78 -1.62 -18.70 13.62
N TRP A 79 -0.36 -19.12 13.74
CA TRP A 79 0.42 -19.67 12.64
C TRP A 79 -0.02 -21.08 12.31
N ASN A 80 -0.33 -21.31 11.04
CA ASN A 80 -0.79 -22.59 10.54
C ASN A 80 -0.10 -22.93 9.21
N LEU A 81 0.68 -23.99 9.20
CA LEU A 81 1.30 -24.54 8.00
C LEU A 81 0.33 -25.55 7.38
N LEU A 82 -0.47 -25.09 6.39
CA LEU A 82 -1.53 -25.88 5.76
C LEU A 82 -0.97 -27.00 4.89
N VAL A 83 0.12 -26.72 4.16
CA VAL A 83 0.83 -27.69 3.34
C VAL A 83 2.32 -27.59 3.65
N PRO A 84 2.93 -28.62 4.27
CA PRO A 84 4.37 -28.68 4.52
C PRO A 84 5.18 -28.50 3.24
N VAL A 85 6.36 -27.88 3.33
CA VAL A 85 7.18 -27.50 2.17
C VAL A 85 7.58 -28.73 1.33
N ASP A 86 7.87 -29.84 1.98
CA ASP A 86 8.25 -31.11 1.36
C ASP A 86 7.09 -31.84 0.65
N GLN A 87 5.85 -31.42 0.94
CA GLN A 87 4.64 -31.93 0.28
C GLN A 87 4.17 -31.05 -0.88
N ARG A 88 4.80 -29.87 -1.10
CA ARG A 88 4.47 -28.97 -2.19
C ARG A 88 5.08 -29.45 -3.51
N PRO A 89 4.46 -29.11 -4.65
CA PRO A 89 5.01 -29.50 -5.95
C PRO A 89 6.43 -28.94 -6.15
N THR A 90 7.32 -29.73 -6.76
CA THR A 90 8.69 -29.31 -7.11
C THR A 90 8.79 -28.62 -8.47
N LYS A 91 7.69 -28.62 -9.23
CA LYS A 91 7.49 -27.93 -10.50
C LYS A 91 6.01 -27.57 -10.66
N PRO A 92 5.63 -26.60 -11.50
CA PRO A 92 4.22 -26.30 -11.78
C PRO A 92 3.42 -27.56 -12.15
N MET A 93 2.23 -27.71 -11.58
CA MET A 93 1.27 -28.79 -11.85
C MET A 93 0.33 -28.45 -13.03
N HIS A 94 0.58 -27.38 -13.76
CA HIS A 94 -0.16 -26.88 -14.90
C HIS A 94 0.77 -26.23 -15.92
N ASP A 95 0.31 -26.07 -17.15
CA ASP A 95 1.09 -25.50 -18.26
C ASP A 95 0.82 -23.98 -18.46
N ARG A 96 0.16 -23.31 -17.49
CA ARG A 96 -0.13 -21.88 -17.56
C ARG A 96 1.14 -21.06 -17.34
N ASN A 97 1.22 -19.91 -18.00
CA ASN A 97 2.29 -18.94 -17.81
C ASN A 97 2.05 -18.14 -16.53
N ILE A 98 2.67 -18.54 -15.41
CA ILE A 98 2.51 -17.87 -14.11
C ILE A 98 3.04 -16.43 -14.13
N ASP A 99 4.00 -16.09 -15.01
CA ASP A 99 4.54 -14.75 -15.13
C ASP A 99 3.51 -13.76 -15.69
N ASN A 100 2.42 -14.26 -16.29
CA ASN A 100 1.30 -13.46 -16.78
C ASN A 100 0.02 -13.62 -15.93
N PHE A 101 0.13 -14.11 -14.70
CA PHE A 101 -0.99 -14.14 -13.77
C PHE A 101 -1.26 -12.77 -13.16
N PHE A 102 -2.55 -12.43 -13.04
CA PHE A 102 -3.01 -11.27 -12.28
C PHE A 102 -3.55 -11.74 -10.94
N ILE A 103 -3.10 -11.10 -9.88
CA ILE A 103 -3.57 -11.33 -8.52
C ILE A 103 -4.45 -10.16 -8.12
N VAL A 104 -5.75 -10.37 -8.11
CA VAL A 104 -6.73 -9.32 -7.89
C VAL A 104 -7.30 -9.41 -6.48
N THR A 105 -7.10 -8.37 -5.68
CA THR A 105 -7.69 -8.28 -4.34
C THR A 105 -9.17 -7.96 -4.42
N LEU A 106 -10.02 -8.88 -3.97
CA LEU A 106 -11.46 -8.69 -3.81
C LEU A 106 -11.71 -8.23 -2.36
N ARG A 107 -11.42 -6.94 -2.13
CA ARG A 107 -11.28 -6.36 -0.80
C ARG A 107 -12.49 -6.58 0.10
N ASP A 108 -13.68 -6.31 -0.41
CA ASP A 108 -14.91 -6.30 0.38
C ASP A 108 -15.40 -7.70 0.74
N SER A 109 -15.09 -8.71 -0.09
CA SER A 109 -15.38 -10.12 0.21
C SER A 109 -14.26 -10.80 1.02
N GLY A 110 -13.09 -10.18 1.16
CA GLY A 110 -11.92 -10.79 1.81
C GLY A 110 -11.37 -11.98 1.02
N GLU A 111 -11.25 -11.82 -0.29
CA GLU A 111 -10.83 -12.84 -1.23
C GLU A 111 -9.74 -12.31 -2.17
N VAL A 112 -9.07 -13.24 -2.83
CA VAL A 112 -8.13 -12.96 -3.90
C VAL A 112 -8.49 -13.82 -5.11
N ALA A 113 -8.67 -13.19 -6.28
CA ALA A 113 -8.83 -13.88 -7.54
C ALA A 113 -7.49 -13.97 -8.26
N ILE A 114 -7.20 -15.15 -8.82
CA ILE A 114 -6.07 -15.41 -9.70
C ILE A 114 -6.62 -15.49 -11.12
N ILE A 115 -6.15 -14.61 -11.99
CA ILE A 115 -6.58 -14.54 -13.39
C ILE A 115 -5.39 -14.85 -14.29
N ASP A 116 -5.59 -15.76 -15.22
CA ASP A 116 -4.63 -16.05 -16.28
C ASP A 116 -4.65 -14.93 -17.32
N GLY A 117 -3.57 -14.19 -17.47
CA GLY A 117 -3.47 -13.06 -18.39
C GLY A 117 -3.46 -13.46 -19.86
N ASP A 118 -3.10 -14.69 -20.19
CA ASP A 118 -3.11 -15.20 -21.57
C ASP A 118 -4.52 -15.60 -22.00
N THR A 119 -5.23 -16.39 -21.17
CA THR A 119 -6.57 -16.88 -21.48
C THR A 119 -7.70 -15.96 -21.04
N LYS A 120 -7.44 -15.02 -20.13
CA LYS A 120 -8.41 -14.12 -19.46
C LYS A 120 -9.40 -14.88 -18.54
N GLU A 121 -9.08 -16.09 -18.17
CA GLU A 121 -9.91 -16.93 -17.29
C GLU A 121 -9.56 -16.69 -15.82
N VAL A 122 -10.57 -16.77 -14.96
CA VAL A 122 -10.36 -16.87 -13.51
C VAL A 122 -9.90 -18.29 -13.17
N VAL A 123 -8.66 -18.43 -12.73
CA VAL A 123 -8.07 -19.73 -12.39
C VAL A 123 -8.59 -20.23 -11.04
N ASN A 124 -8.63 -19.35 -10.03
CA ASN A 124 -9.18 -19.64 -8.72
C ASN A 124 -9.56 -18.36 -7.97
N ILE A 125 -10.46 -18.48 -7.00
CA ILE A 125 -10.78 -17.43 -6.02
C ILE A 125 -10.58 -18.04 -4.63
N LEU A 126 -9.73 -17.40 -3.83
CA LEU A 126 -9.31 -17.91 -2.52
C LEU A 126 -9.75 -16.97 -1.41
N LYS A 127 -10.35 -17.54 -0.37
CA LYS A 127 -10.66 -16.81 0.86
C LYS A 127 -9.36 -16.49 1.61
N THR A 128 -9.21 -15.21 2.00
CA THR A 128 -8.04 -14.67 2.70
C THR A 128 -8.48 -13.84 3.93
N GLY A 129 -7.67 -12.89 4.39
CA GLY A 129 -8.01 -12.02 5.51
C GLY A 129 -9.12 -11.01 5.21
N TYR A 130 -9.70 -10.43 6.25
CA TYR A 130 -10.72 -9.38 6.14
C TYR A 130 -10.14 -8.12 5.46
N ALA A 131 -10.91 -7.55 4.53
CA ALA A 131 -10.54 -6.37 3.77
C ALA A 131 -9.11 -6.46 3.22
N VAL A 132 -8.81 -7.59 2.53
CA VAL A 132 -7.50 -7.83 1.91
C VAL A 132 -7.05 -6.61 1.12
N HIS A 133 -5.79 -6.20 1.36
CA HIS A 133 -5.33 -4.90 0.90
C HIS A 133 -4.16 -4.95 -0.07
N ILE A 134 -3.22 -5.83 0.19
CA ILE A 134 -2.02 -5.99 -0.64
C ILE A 134 -1.81 -7.47 -0.95
N SER A 135 -1.42 -7.72 -2.19
CA SER A 135 -0.84 -8.97 -2.65
C SER A 135 0.57 -8.71 -3.17
N ARG A 136 1.53 -9.60 -2.84
CA ARG A 136 2.91 -9.53 -3.31
C ARG A 136 3.34 -10.86 -3.87
N LEU A 137 3.92 -10.83 -5.06
CA LEU A 137 4.61 -11.97 -5.62
C LEU A 137 5.98 -12.13 -4.94
N SER A 138 6.37 -13.37 -4.69
CA SER A 138 7.73 -13.72 -4.34
C SER A 138 8.69 -13.40 -5.49
N ASP A 139 9.99 -13.38 -5.24
CA ASP A 139 10.99 -13.08 -6.28
C ASP A 139 10.97 -14.11 -7.40
N SER A 140 10.80 -15.40 -7.05
CA SER A 140 10.66 -16.51 -8.01
C SER A 140 9.34 -16.49 -8.81
N GLY A 141 8.36 -15.65 -8.43
CA GLY A 141 7.01 -15.66 -9.00
C GLY A 141 6.13 -16.84 -8.55
N ARG A 142 6.66 -17.78 -7.74
CA ARG A 142 5.92 -18.97 -7.31
C ARG A 142 4.83 -18.67 -6.27
N TYR A 143 5.16 -17.83 -5.30
CA TYR A 143 4.28 -17.57 -4.15
C TYR A 143 3.61 -16.20 -4.22
N VAL A 144 2.40 -16.14 -3.69
CA VAL A 144 1.69 -14.88 -3.43
C VAL A 144 1.46 -14.74 -1.93
N TYR A 145 1.92 -13.64 -1.39
CA TYR A 145 1.66 -13.21 -0.01
C TYR A 145 0.54 -12.18 -0.04
N THR A 146 -0.54 -12.45 0.70
CA THR A 146 -1.65 -11.50 0.84
C THR A 146 -1.74 -11.02 2.28
N ILE A 147 -2.22 -9.81 2.51
CA ILE A 147 -2.44 -9.29 3.85
C ILE A 147 -3.80 -8.58 3.96
N GLY A 148 -4.57 -8.97 4.97
CA GLY A 148 -5.83 -8.32 5.32
C GLY A 148 -5.65 -7.22 6.37
N ARG A 149 -6.67 -6.37 6.48
CA ARG A 149 -6.71 -5.32 7.52
C ARG A 149 -6.78 -5.88 8.93
N ASP A 150 -7.25 -7.10 9.09
CA ASP A 150 -7.29 -7.86 10.34
C ASP A 150 -5.92 -8.44 10.77
N GLY A 151 -4.87 -8.13 10.01
CA GLY A 151 -3.51 -8.61 10.27
C GLY A 151 -3.23 -10.04 9.82
N LYS A 152 -4.17 -10.69 9.14
CA LYS A 152 -3.98 -12.02 8.58
C LYS A 152 -3.15 -11.96 7.30
N ILE A 153 -2.16 -12.84 7.21
CA ILE A 153 -1.35 -13.11 6.02
C ILE A 153 -1.70 -14.51 5.55
N ASP A 154 -1.91 -14.67 4.25
CA ASP A 154 -2.04 -15.96 3.59
C ASP A 154 -0.93 -16.11 2.55
N LEU A 155 -0.31 -17.27 2.48
CA LEU A 155 0.66 -17.69 1.48
C LEU A 155 -0.01 -18.65 0.50
N ILE A 156 0.02 -18.28 -0.79
CA ILE A 156 -0.58 -19.05 -1.87
C ILE A 156 0.54 -19.60 -2.76
N ASP A 157 0.50 -20.88 -3.11
CA ASP A 157 1.43 -21.51 -4.04
C ASP A 157 0.80 -21.59 -5.44
N LEU A 158 1.34 -20.81 -6.38
CA LEU A 158 0.86 -20.74 -7.76
C LEU A 158 1.23 -22.01 -8.58
N TRP A 159 2.14 -22.85 -8.11
CA TRP A 159 2.50 -24.10 -8.78
C TRP A 159 1.46 -25.22 -8.57
N MET A 160 0.57 -25.07 -7.62
CA MET A 160 -0.53 -26.03 -7.40
C MET A 160 -1.61 -25.87 -8.49
N ASN A 161 -2.41 -26.92 -8.69
CA ASN A 161 -3.51 -26.90 -9.66
C ASN A 161 -4.81 -27.39 -9.04
N PRO A 162 -5.75 -26.50 -8.69
CA PRO A 162 -5.62 -25.01 -8.78
C PRO A 162 -4.61 -24.47 -7.74
N PRO A 163 -4.13 -23.22 -7.89
CA PRO A 163 -3.37 -22.53 -6.84
C PRO A 163 -4.12 -22.52 -5.51
N GLU A 164 -3.43 -22.82 -4.40
CA GLU A 164 -4.04 -22.96 -3.08
C GLU A 164 -3.22 -22.28 -1.98
N ARG A 165 -3.86 -22.00 -0.85
CA ARG A 165 -3.18 -21.50 0.35
C ARG A 165 -2.37 -22.61 0.99
N VAL A 166 -1.11 -22.31 1.33
CA VAL A 166 -0.15 -23.27 1.89
C VAL A 166 0.31 -22.92 3.31
N ALA A 167 0.12 -21.68 3.75
CA ALA A 167 0.36 -21.24 5.12
C ALA A 167 -0.46 -19.98 5.43
N GLU A 168 -0.69 -19.74 6.72
CA GLU A 168 -1.34 -18.53 7.20
C GLU A 168 -0.82 -18.13 8.59
N ILE A 169 -0.88 -16.84 8.90
CA ILE A 169 -0.52 -16.28 10.22
C ILE A 169 -1.26 -14.96 10.44
N LYS A 170 -1.47 -14.59 11.70
CA LYS A 170 -1.92 -13.26 12.08
C LYS A 170 -0.82 -12.51 12.81
N ILE A 171 -0.37 -11.36 12.26
CA ILE A 171 0.80 -10.61 12.77
C ILE A 171 0.43 -9.39 13.62
N GLY A 172 -0.85 -9.13 13.79
CA GLY A 172 -1.37 -8.00 14.55
C GLY A 172 -2.89 -7.93 14.50
N LEU A 173 -3.46 -6.92 15.10
CA LEU A 173 -4.93 -6.68 15.10
C LEU A 173 -5.36 -5.81 13.91
N GLU A 174 -4.45 -4.98 13.41
CA GLU A 174 -4.61 -4.20 12.20
C GLU A 174 -3.26 -4.17 11.46
N ALA A 175 -3.26 -4.47 10.17
CA ALA A 175 -2.05 -4.46 9.35
C ALA A 175 -2.32 -3.98 7.92
N ARG A 176 -1.24 -3.77 7.15
CA ARG A 176 -1.41 -3.26 5.78
C ARG A 176 -0.40 -3.78 4.78
N SER A 177 0.83 -4.03 5.17
CA SER A 177 1.92 -4.25 4.23
C SER A 177 2.58 -5.61 4.41
N VAL A 178 2.90 -6.27 3.31
CA VAL A 178 3.69 -7.50 3.25
C VAL A 178 4.68 -7.40 2.08
N GLU A 179 5.87 -7.97 2.23
CA GLU A 179 6.89 -8.03 1.20
C GLU A 179 7.77 -9.28 1.40
N THR A 180 8.58 -9.64 0.39
CA THR A 180 9.52 -10.77 0.44
C THR A 180 10.93 -10.33 0.12
N SER A 181 11.93 -11.09 0.58
CA SER A 181 13.33 -10.84 0.24
C SER A 181 13.62 -11.09 -1.24
N LYS A 182 14.31 -10.13 -1.88
CA LYS A 182 14.60 -10.11 -3.33
C LYS A 182 16.07 -9.93 -3.66
N TYR A 183 16.91 -9.70 -2.65
CA TYR A 183 18.34 -9.56 -2.87
C TYR A 183 18.96 -10.91 -3.26
N LYS A 184 19.89 -10.87 -4.23
CA LYS A 184 20.57 -12.06 -4.75
C LYS A 184 21.12 -12.97 -3.64
N GLY A 185 20.70 -14.23 -3.67
CA GLY A 185 21.05 -15.26 -2.67
C GLY A 185 20.11 -15.31 -1.47
N TYR A 186 19.11 -14.40 -1.41
CA TYR A 186 18.06 -14.38 -0.38
C TYR A 186 16.65 -14.45 -0.98
N GLU A 187 16.52 -14.71 -2.26
CA GLU A 187 15.25 -14.78 -2.98
C GLU A 187 14.30 -15.74 -2.24
N ASP A 188 13.10 -15.26 -1.92
CA ASP A 188 12.01 -15.97 -1.25
C ASP A 188 12.33 -16.55 0.16
N LYS A 189 13.53 -16.33 0.70
CA LYS A 189 13.91 -16.90 2.01
C LYS A 189 13.17 -16.29 3.18
N LEU A 190 12.87 -15.00 3.10
CA LEU A 190 12.23 -14.25 4.16
C LEU A 190 10.99 -13.53 3.65
N ALA A 191 10.01 -13.37 4.53
CA ALA A 191 8.90 -12.48 4.37
C ALA A 191 8.89 -11.47 5.52
N ILE A 192 8.32 -10.29 5.27
CA ILE A 192 8.15 -9.25 6.27
C ILE A 192 6.75 -8.67 6.17
N ALA A 193 6.15 -8.36 7.30
CA ALA A 193 4.86 -7.68 7.33
C ALA A 193 4.83 -6.54 8.35
N GLY A 194 4.06 -5.50 8.03
CA GLY A 194 3.91 -4.31 8.82
C GLY A 194 2.53 -4.16 9.41
N ALA A 195 2.46 -4.01 10.72
CA ALA A 195 1.22 -3.79 11.46
C ALA A 195 0.96 -2.30 11.72
N TYR A 196 -0.32 -1.98 11.83
CA TYR A 196 -0.81 -0.72 12.33
C TYR A 196 -0.98 -0.80 13.85
N TRP A 197 -1.51 -1.94 14.32
CA TRP A 197 -1.57 -2.22 15.74
C TRP A 197 -1.28 -3.71 16.05
N PRO A 198 -0.39 -4.02 16.99
CA PRO A 198 0.60 -3.08 17.55
C PRO A 198 1.48 -2.47 16.47
N PRO A 199 2.03 -1.24 16.67
CA PRO A 199 2.91 -0.62 15.69
C PRO A 199 4.26 -1.33 15.66
N GLN A 200 4.41 -2.26 14.72
CA GLN A 200 5.54 -3.18 14.63
C GLN A 200 5.70 -3.73 13.21
N PHE A 201 6.85 -4.25 12.91
CA PHE A 201 7.03 -5.16 11.78
C PHE A 201 7.48 -6.53 12.25
N VAL A 202 7.18 -7.55 11.47
CA VAL A 202 7.46 -8.95 11.76
C VAL A 202 8.21 -9.57 10.59
N ILE A 203 9.39 -10.15 10.86
CA ILE A 203 10.13 -10.94 9.89
C ILE A 203 9.75 -12.41 10.09
N MET A 204 9.50 -13.10 8.99
CA MET A 204 9.04 -14.47 8.95
C MET A 204 9.90 -15.28 7.97
N ASP A 205 9.93 -16.59 8.15
CA ASP A 205 10.41 -17.50 7.12
C ASP A 205 9.51 -17.39 5.88
N GLY A 206 10.09 -17.23 4.69
CA GLY A 206 9.34 -16.99 3.48
C GLY A 206 8.39 -18.13 3.11
N PRO A 207 8.89 -19.37 2.95
CA PRO A 207 8.08 -20.51 2.54
C PRO A 207 7.03 -20.97 3.55
N THR A 208 7.20 -20.68 4.84
CA THR A 208 6.35 -21.24 5.90
C THR A 208 5.53 -20.18 6.64
N LEU A 209 5.89 -18.90 6.57
CA LEU A 209 5.38 -17.82 7.40
C LEU A 209 5.68 -18.00 8.90
N GLU A 210 6.62 -18.89 9.30
CA GLU A 210 7.02 -19.01 10.70
C GLU A 210 7.54 -17.65 11.21
N PRO A 211 7.00 -17.11 12.33
CA PRO A 211 7.44 -15.83 12.84
C PRO A 211 8.81 -15.94 13.50
N LEU A 212 9.77 -15.15 13.02
CA LEU A 212 11.16 -15.16 13.46
C LEU A 212 11.50 -14.00 14.39
N LYS A 213 11.12 -12.76 14.01
CA LYS A 213 11.50 -11.55 14.74
C LYS A 213 10.40 -10.50 14.70
N ILE A 214 10.17 -9.85 15.85
CA ILE A 214 9.26 -8.71 15.98
C ILE A 214 10.09 -7.48 16.36
N VAL A 215 9.82 -6.34 15.71
CA VAL A 215 10.44 -5.05 16.03
C VAL A 215 9.38 -3.98 16.14
N SER A 216 9.35 -3.28 17.28
CA SER A 216 8.45 -2.14 17.49
C SER A 216 8.91 -0.93 16.68
N THR A 217 7.94 -0.16 16.14
CA THR A 217 8.19 1.09 15.42
C THR A 217 7.91 2.34 16.25
N ARG A 218 7.53 2.20 17.53
CA ARG A 218 7.30 3.34 18.43
C ARG A 218 8.55 4.21 18.54
N GLY A 219 8.38 5.52 18.54
CA GLY A 219 9.52 6.44 18.58
C GLY A 219 9.14 7.90 18.42
N MET A 220 10.17 8.74 18.26
CA MET A 220 10.02 10.19 18.09
C MET A 220 9.71 10.54 16.64
N THR A 221 8.85 11.54 16.43
CA THR A 221 8.57 12.14 15.11
C THR A 221 9.79 12.94 14.62
N VAL A 222 9.95 13.06 13.30
CA VAL A 222 11.10 13.77 12.71
C VAL A 222 10.96 15.29 12.79
N ASP A 223 9.73 15.81 12.86
CA ASP A 223 9.41 17.23 12.83
C ASP A 223 9.33 17.87 14.21
N THR A 224 8.56 17.29 15.14
CA THR A 224 8.36 17.88 16.49
C THR A 224 9.21 17.25 17.57
N GLN A 225 9.86 16.10 17.31
CA GLN A 225 10.61 15.29 18.27
C GLN A 225 9.76 14.82 19.47
N GLU A 226 8.45 14.71 19.26
CA GLU A 226 7.53 14.17 20.24
C GLU A 226 7.39 12.66 20.10
N TYR A 227 7.21 11.97 21.21
CA TYR A 227 6.98 10.53 21.19
C TYR A 227 5.62 10.17 20.59
N HIS A 228 5.64 9.35 19.55
CA HIS A 228 4.43 8.80 18.96
C HIS A 228 4.27 7.32 19.38
N PRO A 229 3.17 6.96 20.07
CA PRO A 229 2.95 5.60 20.58
C PRO A 229 2.40 4.63 19.53
N GLU A 230 1.93 5.13 18.39
CA GLU A 230 1.20 4.38 17.36
C GLU A 230 1.71 4.73 15.94
N PRO A 231 3.01 4.66 15.65
CA PRO A 231 3.51 4.93 14.31
C PRO A 231 3.34 3.69 13.44
N ARG A 232 2.42 3.77 12.50
CA ARG A 232 1.96 2.65 11.65
C ARG A 232 2.97 2.34 10.55
N VAL A 233 3.15 1.06 10.22
CA VAL A 233 3.94 0.65 9.05
C VAL A 233 3.07 0.74 7.81
N ALA A 234 3.31 1.73 6.96
CA ALA A 234 2.47 2.02 5.79
C ALA A 234 2.81 1.19 4.56
N ALA A 235 4.09 1.10 4.22
CA ALA A 235 4.57 0.32 3.09
C ALA A 235 5.91 -0.34 3.41
N ILE A 236 6.17 -1.46 2.76
CA ILE A 236 7.45 -2.15 2.76
C ILE A 236 7.81 -2.49 1.32
N VAL A 237 9.08 -2.31 0.97
CA VAL A 237 9.68 -2.81 -0.27
C VAL A 237 10.98 -3.53 0.02
N ALA A 238 11.36 -4.47 -0.83
CA ALA A 238 12.65 -5.15 -0.76
C ALA A 238 13.65 -4.47 -1.69
N SER A 239 14.86 -4.20 -1.19
CA SER A 239 15.95 -3.63 -2.00
C SER A 239 16.56 -4.70 -2.91
N HIS A 240 16.95 -4.27 -4.12
CA HIS A 240 17.71 -5.08 -5.07
C HIS A 240 19.22 -4.85 -4.97
N GLU A 241 19.63 -3.73 -4.35
CA GLU A 241 21.04 -3.30 -4.24
C GLU A 241 21.71 -3.75 -2.93
N HIS A 242 20.92 -4.04 -1.91
CA HIS A 242 21.37 -4.44 -0.58
C HIS A 242 20.34 -5.38 0.05
N PRO A 243 20.74 -6.35 0.92
CA PRO A 243 19.79 -7.25 1.58
C PRO A 243 18.95 -6.53 2.65
N ASP A 244 18.22 -5.50 2.23
CA ASP A 244 17.39 -4.67 3.10
C ASP A 244 15.91 -4.79 2.77
N PHE A 245 15.08 -4.79 3.82
CA PHE A 245 13.72 -4.33 3.73
C PHE A 245 13.67 -2.82 4.03
N ILE A 246 13.00 -2.05 3.17
CA ILE A 246 12.81 -0.62 3.33
C ILE A 246 11.38 -0.38 3.82
N ILE A 247 11.25 0.20 5.00
CA ILE A 247 9.99 0.29 5.75
C ILE A 247 9.61 1.74 5.95
N ASN A 248 8.43 2.13 5.52
CA ASN A 248 7.84 3.44 5.77
C ASN A 248 7.09 3.45 7.09
N VAL A 249 7.60 4.19 8.08
CA VAL A 249 6.95 4.41 9.37
C VAL A 249 6.20 5.73 9.33
N LYS A 250 4.88 5.63 9.26
CA LYS A 250 4.01 6.70 8.81
C LYS A 250 4.05 7.96 9.66
N GLU A 251 3.70 7.86 10.92
CA GLU A 251 3.53 9.03 11.78
C GLU A 251 4.86 9.63 12.24
N THR A 252 5.87 8.81 12.46
CA THR A 252 7.21 9.32 12.80
C THR A 252 7.92 9.98 11.63
N GLY A 253 7.53 9.68 10.40
CA GLY A 253 8.19 10.19 9.19
C GLY A 253 9.55 9.56 8.91
N ARG A 254 9.83 8.38 9.49
CA ARG A 254 11.08 7.66 9.35
C ARG A 254 10.99 6.54 8.33
N ILE A 255 12.04 6.38 7.57
CA ILE A 255 12.25 5.23 6.69
C ILE A 255 13.33 4.35 7.32
N LEU A 256 13.03 3.08 7.54
CA LEU A 256 13.97 2.11 8.11
C LEU A 256 14.49 1.21 7.00
N LEU A 257 15.81 1.06 6.91
CA LEU A 257 16.46 0.07 6.08
C LEU A 257 16.95 -1.06 6.99
N VAL A 258 16.29 -2.20 6.92
CA VAL A 258 16.48 -3.34 7.82
C VAL A 258 17.29 -4.40 7.11
N ASP A 259 18.57 -4.50 7.42
CA ASP A 259 19.46 -5.53 6.90
C ASP A 259 19.09 -6.87 7.56
N TYR A 260 18.66 -7.82 6.72
CA TYR A 260 18.13 -9.11 7.16
C TYR A 260 19.14 -10.28 7.08
N ARG A 261 20.45 -9.98 6.91
CA ARG A 261 21.48 -11.03 6.88
C ARG A 261 21.66 -11.73 8.23
N ASP A 262 21.47 -11.01 9.32
CA ASP A 262 21.49 -11.54 10.68
C ASP A 262 20.17 -11.15 11.38
N ILE A 263 19.23 -12.10 11.42
CA ILE A 263 17.90 -11.90 12.02
C ILE A 263 17.97 -11.73 13.54
N GLU A 264 18.95 -12.34 14.19
CA GLU A 264 19.13 -12.23 15.65
C GLU A 264 19.61 -10.81 16.02
N ASN A 265 20.50 -10.23 15.20
CA ASN A 265 21.12 -8.94 15.44
C ASN A 265 20.91 -7.99 14.25
N LEU A 266 19.66 -7.58 14.03
CA LEU A 266 19.31 -6.72 12.91
C LEU A 266 20.08 -5.40 12.90
N ASN A 267 20.69 -5.08 11.77
CA ASN A 267 21.26 -3.74 11.54
C ASN A 267 20.16 -2.87 10.86
N VAL A 268 19.76 -1.80 11.55
CA VAL A 268 18.70 -0.90 11.07
C VAL A 268 19.28 0.49 10.85
N VAL A 269 19.31 0.94 9.61
CA VAL A 269 19.59 2.35 9.28
C VAL A 269 18.27 3.11 9.30
N THR A 270 18.24 4.21 10.04
CA THR A 270 17.08 5.09 10.14
C THR A 270 17.31 6.35 9.33
N LEU A 271 16.43 6.66 8.42
CA LEU A 271 16.45 7.88 7.60
C LEU A 271 15.29 8.78 8.00
N ASP A 272 15.59 10.03 8.35
CA ASP A 272 14.56 11.04 8.60
C ASP A 272 14.06 11.62 7.29
N ALA A 273 12.73 11.55 7.06
CA ALA A 273 12.06 12.05 5.87
C ALA A 273 10.99 13.09 6.25
N ALA A 274 9.72 12.76 6.14
CA ALA A 274 8.61 13.62 6.54
C ALA A 274 7.44 12.79 7.07
N PRO A 275 6.61 13.31 8.01
CA PRO A 275 5.47 12.61 8.55
C PRO A 275 4.46 12.20 7.47
N PHE A 276 3.67 11.17 7.79
CA PHE A 276 2.66 10.57 6.93
C PHE A 276 3.23 9.90 5.67
N LEU A 277 4.36 9.22 5.80
CA LEU A 277 4.84 8.29 4.78
C LEU A 277 3.74 7.28 4.43
N HIS A 278 3.59 7.00 3.14
CA HIS A 278 2.55 6.13 2.63
C HIS A 278 3.16 5.04 1.74
N ASP A 279 2.84 5.03 0.47
CA ASP A 279 3.35 4.08 -0.50
C ASP A 279 4.33 4.75 -1.48
N GLY A 280 4.99 3.93 -2.26
CA GLY A 280 5.97 4.37 -3.24
C GLY A 280 6.46 3.19 -4.09
N GLY A 281 7.36 3.47 -5.00
CA GLY A 281 7.94 2.48 -5.89
C GLY A 281 9.36 2.83 -6.31
N TRP A 282 9.91 1.89 -7.04
CA TRP A 282 11.26 2.00 -7.56
C TRP A 282 11.30 2.88 -8.82
N ASP A 283 12.41 3.60 -9.00
CA ASP A 283 12.77 4.15 -10.30
C ASP A 283 13.08 3.02 -11.30
N ALA A 284 13.28 3.37 -12.56
CA ALA A 284 13.54 2.37 -13.61
C ALA A 284 14.82 1.56 -13.39
N THR A 285 15.76 2.04 -12.58
CA THR A 285 17.02 1.33 -12.25
C THR A 285 16.89 0.36 -11.09
N HIS A 286 15.79 0.41 -10.33
CA HIS A 286 15.58 -0.30 -9.06
C HIS A 286 16.58 0.06 -7.95
N ARG A 287 17.35 1.15 -8.12
CA ARG A 287 18.26 1.68 -7.12
C ARG A 287 17.58 2.69 -6.20
N TYR A 288 16.74 3.54 -6.74
CA TYR A 288 16.12 4.63 -5.99
C TYR A 288 14.67 4.31 -5.66
N PHE A 289 14.34 4.35 -4.37
CA PHE A 289 12.97 4.19 -3.89
C PHE A 289 12.35 5.56 -3.65
N LEU A 290 11.27 5.88 -4.38
CA LEU A 290 10.54 7.13 -4.25
C LEU A 290 9.23 6.85 -3.49
N THR A 291 8.99 7.57 -2.39
CA THR A 291 7.82 7.35 -1.54
C THR A 291 7.14 8.65 -1.13
N ALA A 292 5.81 8.64 -1.11
CA ALA A 292 5.02 9.79 -0.73
C ALA A 292 4.91 9.94 0.79
N ALA A 293 5.23 11.11 1.31
CA ALA A 293 4.78 11.62 2.59
C ALA A 293 3.52 12.47 2.33
N ASN A 294 2.38 11.78 2.15
CA ASN A 294 1.23 12.35 1.44
C ASN A 294 0.59 13.55 2.13
N GLN A 295 0.43 13.55 3.46
CA GLN A 295 -0.11 14.72 4.17
C GLN A 295 0.93 15.84 4.36
N SER A 296 2.20 15.55 4.16
CA SER A 296 3.27 16.54 4.12
C SER A 296 3.49 17.13 2.71
N ASN A 297 2.79 16.62 1.70
CA ASN A 297 2.93 17.01 0.29
C ASN A 297 4.37 16.89 -0.21
N LYS A 298 5.03 15.77 0.12
CA LYS A 298 6.44 15.53 -0.23
C LYS A 298 6.64 14.13 -0.80
N ILE A 299 7.69 14.02 -1.61
CA ILE A 299 8.24 12.73 -2.06
C ILE A 299 9.64 12.59 -1.48
N ALA A 300 9.87 11.53 -0.72
CA ALA A 300 11.20 11.15 -0.25
C ALA A 300 11.86 10.20 -1.26
N VAL A 301 13.14 10.40 -1.52
CA VAL A 301 13.95 9.57 -2.41
C VAL A 301 15.08 8.93 -1.61
N VAL A 302 15.11 7.60 -1.59
CA VAL A 302 16.13 6.81 -0.91
C VAL A 302 17.03 6.15 -1.95
N ASP A 303 18.34 6.38 -1.85
CA ASP A 303 19.34 5.60 -2.59
C ASP A 303 19.62 4.31 -1.80
N SER A 304 19.08 3.20 -2.27
CA SER A 304 19.20 1.90 -1.59
C SER A 304 20.62 1.32 -1.64
N ARG A 305 21.45 1.73 -2.63
CA ARG A 305 22.86 1.32 -2.73
C ARG A 305 23.72 1.97 -1.64
N THR A 306 23.53 3.27 -1.42
CA THR A 306 24.31 4.00 -0.40
C THR A 306 23.62 4.01 0.96
N ARG A 307 22.36 3.54 1.03
CA ARG A 307 21.52 3.51 2.23
C ARG A 307 21.32 4.91 2.85
N LYS A 308 21.11 5.92 2.00
CA LYS A 308 20.97 7.33 2.38
C LYS A 308 19.77 7.98 1.71
N MET A 309 19.29 9.06 2.29
CA MET A 309 18.36 9.97 1.60
C MET A 309 19.10 10.63 0.43
N ALA A 310 18.52 10.52 -0.77
CA ALA A 310 18.99 11.24 -1.96
C ALA A 310 18.32 12.60 -2.08
N ALA A 311 17.02 12.70 -1.76
CA ALA A 311 16.28 13.96 -1.80
C ALA A 311 14.98 13.90 -0.97
N LEU A 312 14.46 15.08 -0.65
CA LEU A 312 13.09 15.30 -0.17
C LEU A 312 12.48 16.40 -1.02
N ILE A 313 11.49 16.07 -1.84
CA ILE A 313 10.95 16.88 -2.93
C ILE A 313 9.57 17.38 -2.54
N ASP A 314 9.30 18.68 -2.72
CA ASP A 314 7.94 19.22 -2.61
C ASP A 314 7.10 18.73 -3.78
N ALA A 315 5.92 18.21 -3.48
CA ALA A 315 4.97 17.67 -4.44
C ALA A 315 3.61 18.35 -4.30
N ASP A 316 2.70 18.02 -5.20
CA ASP A 316 1.35 18.54 -5.15
C ASP A 316 0.50 17.94 -4.02
N LYS A 317 -0.72 18.47 -3.87
CA LYS A 317 -1.59 18.19 -2.73
C LYS A 317 -1.94 16.70 -2.61
N ILE A 318 -1.47 16.07 -1.55
CA ILE A 318 -1.68 14.67 -1.17
C ILE A 318 -1.23 13.72 -2.30
N PRO A 319 0.09 13.66 -2.61
CA PRO A 319 0.60 12.74 -3.61
C PRO A 319 0.28 11.28 -3.22
N HIS A 320 -0.15 10.49 -4.18
CA HIS A 320 -0.48 9.08 -3.98
C HIS A 320 -0.04 8.26 -5.19
N PRO A 321 1.20 7.78 -5.18
CA PRO A 321 1.76 7.09 -6.34
C PRO A 321 1.23 5.67 -6.57
N GLY A 322 0.69 5.02 -5.53
CA GLY A 322 0.63 3.56 -5.53
C GLY A 322 2.05 3.01 -5.57
N ARG A 323 2.52 2.60 -6.74
CA ARG A 323 3.93 2.27 -6.99
C ARG A 323 4.66 3.32 -7.85
N GLY A 324 3.94 4.34 -8.32
CA GLY A 324 4.43 5.23 -9.34
C GLY A 324 4.53 4.55 -10.71
N ALA A 325 4.97 5.29 -11.69
CA ALA A 325 5.22 4.77 -13.02
C ALA A 325 6.48 5.40 -13.62
N ASN A 326 7.23 4.61 -14.36
CA ASN A 326 8.49 5.01 -14.99
C ASN A 326 8.30 5.10 -16.50
N PHE A 327 8.83 6.14 -17.11
CA PHE A 327 8.96 6.24 -18.57
C PHE A 327 10.08 7.23 -18.95
N VAL A 328 10.42 7.27 -20.23
CA VAL A 328 11.37 8.25 -20.77
C VAL A 328 10.57 9.41 -21.34
N HIS A 329 10.62 10.56 -20.68
CA HIS A 329 9.99 11.80 -21.15
C HIS A 329 10.75 12.34 -22.37
N PRO A 330 10.08 12.78 -23.48
CA PRO A 330 10.75 13.23 -24.69
C PRO A 330 11.77 14.35 -24.47
N GLN A 331 11.50 15.27 -23.54
CA GLN A 331 12.36 16.40 -23.22
C GLN A 331 13.27 16.16 -22.02
N PHE A 332 12.74 15.54 -20.94
CA PHE A 332 13.43 15.49 -19.64
C PHE A 332 14.16 14.17 -19.40
N GLY A 333 14.02 13.15 -20.27
CA GLY A 333 14.64 11.83 -20.11
C GLY A 333 13.91 10.97 -19.07
N PRO A 334 14.62 10.10 -18.34
CA PRO A 334 13.98 9.19 -17.37
C PRO A 334 13.25 9.96 -16.27
N VAL A 335 11.98 9.61 -16.07
CA VAL A 335 11.13 10.17 -15.01
C VAL A 335 10.40 9.08 -14.24
N TRP A 336 10.12 9.36 -12.97
CA TRP A 336 9.14 8.66 -12.16
C TRP A 336 7.96 9.58 -11.92
N THR A 337 6.73 9.03 -11.93
CA THR A 337 5.53 9.85 -11.85
C THR A 337 4.60 9.41 -10.74
N THR A 338 3.91 10.38 -10.15
CA THR A 338 2.87 10.20 -9.14
C THR A 338 1.64 11.04 -9.47
N SER A 339 0.46 10.49 -9.21
CA SER A 339 -0.78 11.25 -9.16
C SER A 339 -1.04 11.83 -7.77
N ALA A 340 -2.17 12.49 -7.59
CA ALA A 340 -2.58 13.11 -6.34
C ALA A 340 -4.03 12.77 -5.97
N LEU A 341 -4.28 12.63 -4.66
CA LEU A 341 -5.63 12.52 -4.11
C LEU A 341 -6.31 13.90 -4.05
N GLY A 342 -5.55 14.92 -3.76
CA GLY A 342 -6.08 16.25 -3.43
C GLY A 342 -6.40 17.16 -4.59
N ASN A 343 -5.93 16.84 -5.78
CA ASN A 343 -6.17 17.59 -7.02
C ASN A 343 -5.95 16.72 -8.28
N GLU A 344 -6.10 17.29 -9.46
CA GLU A 344 -6.00 16.62 -10.74
C GLU A 344 -4.56 16.47 -11.29
N LYS A 345 -3.55 16.91 -10.56
CA LYS A 345 -2.19 16.96 -11.07
C LYS A 345 -1.49 15.61 -11.05
N VAL A 346 -0.71 15.35 -12.09
CA VAL A 346 0.19 14.21 -12.23
C VAL A 346 1.61 14.75 -12.32
N THR A 347 2.40 14.51 -11.28
CA THR A 347 3.73 15.11 -11.09
C THR A 347 4.81 14.18 -11.63
N LEU A 348 5.71 14.69 -12.45
CA LEU A 348 6.84 13.99 -13.03
C LEU A 348 8.15 14.44 -12.37
N ILE A 349 8.93 13.50 -11.88
CA ILE A 349 10.20 13.71 -11.17
C ILE A 349 11.32 13.11 -11.99
N GLY A 350 12.35 13.91 -12.31
CA GLY A 350 13.55 13.42 -12.99
C GLY A 350 14.33 12.42 -12.16
N THR A 351 14.78 11.31 -12.76
CA THR A 351 15.41 10.18 -12.05
C THR A 351 16.80 9.79 -12.59
N ASP A 352 17.45 10.65 -13.34
CA ASP A 352 18.77 10.40 -13.93
C ASP A 352 19.84 11.33 -13.30
N PRO A 353 20.38 10.99 -12.11
CA PRO A 353 21.40 11.83 -11.46
C PRO A 353 22.77 11.79 -12.15
N GLU A 354 23.06 10.78 -12.99
CA GLU A 354 24.32 10.65 -13.70
C GLU A 354 24.30 11.36 -15.05
N GLY A 355 23.25 11.18 -15.84
CA GLY A 355 23.14 11.77 -17.17
C GLY A 355 22.50 13.17 -17.20
N ARG A 356 21.65 13.49 -16.20
CA ARG A 356 20.88 14.76 -16.12
C ARG A 356 20.83 15.31 -14.69
N PRO A 357 21.99 15.60 -14.06
CA PRO A 357 22.06 15.96 -12.64
C PRO A 357 21.28 17.21 -12.27
N GLU A 358 21.12 18.18 -13.19
CA GLU A 358 20.34 19.39 -12.94
C GLU A 358 18.83 19.17 -12.88
N GLN A 359 18.34 18.06 -13.39
CA GLN A 359 16.91 17.66 -13.39
C GLN A 359 16.61 16.58 -12.36
N ALA A 360 17.63 15.85 -11.90
CA ALA A 360 17.45 14.76 -10.97
C ALA A 360 16.88 15.23 -9.64
N TRP A 361 15.91 14.48 -9.15
CA TRP A 361 15.21 14.72 -7.90
C TRP A 361 14.50 16.07 -7.83
N LYS A 362 14.02 16.53 -8.97
CA LYS A 362 13.17 17.72 -9.11
C LYS A 362 11.90 17.39 -9.86
N VAL A 363 10.84 18.14 -9.59
CA VAL A 363 9.66 18.14 -10.44
C VAL A 363 10.06 18.79 -11.77
N VAL A 364 10.03 18.00 -12.84
CA VAL A 364 10.42 18.46 -14.19
C VAL A 364 9.22 18.80 -15.05
N ASP A 365 8.05 18.20 -14.75
CA ASP A 365 6.79 18.51 -15.43
C ASP A 365 5.60 18.17 -14.54
N VAL A 366 4.44 18.79 -14.84
CA VAL A 366 3.17 18.55 -14.15
C VAL A 366 2.04 18.47 -15.17
N LEU A 367 1.52 17.27 -15.40
CA LEU A 367 0.39 17.08 -16.31
C LEU A 367 -0.93 17.35 -15.59
N LYS A 368 -1.90 17.88 -16.33
CA LYS A 368 -3.28 18.02 -15.85
C LYS A 368 -4.05 16.74 -16.19
N GLY A 369 -4.45 15.97 -15.17
CA GLY A 369 -5.30 14.79 -15.28
C GLY A 369 -6.80 15.14 -15.24
N GLN A 370 -7.63 14.10 -15.22
CA GLN A 370 -9.09 14.28 -15.30
C GLN A 370 -9.75 14.74 -13.98
N GLY A 371 -9.06 14.60 -12.84
CA GLY A 371 -9.60 15.00 -11.52
C GLY A 371 -8.76 14.49 -10.36
N GLY A 372 -9.07 14.93 -9.15
CA GLY A 372 -8.49 14.39 -7.93
C GLY A 372 -9.07 13.02 -7.57
N GLY A 373 -8.51 12.40 -6.53
CA GLY A 373 -8.93 11.06 -6.07
C GLY A 373 -8.25 9.91 -6.80
N SER A 374 -7.10 10.16 -7.45
CA SER A 374 -6.29 9.12 -8.09
C SER A 374 -5.55 8.27 -7.06
N LEU A 375 -5.48 6.97 -7.30
CA LEU A 375 -4.74 6.00 -6.49
C LEU A 375 -3.54 5.41 -7.22
N PHE A 376 -3.63 5.24 -8.54
CA PHE A 376 -2.62 4.54 -9.32
C PHE A 376 -2.33 5.23 -10.64
N VAL A 377 -1.06 5.21 -10.98
CA VAL A 377 -0.54 5.52 -12.31
C VAL A 377 0.18 4.30 -12.85
N LYS A 378 0.11 4.06 -14.15
CA LYS A 378 0.73 2.88 -14.76
C LYS A 378 1.30 3.16 -16.13
N THR A 379 2.50 2.63 -16.38
CA THR A 379 3.17 2.54 -17.67
C THR A 379 3.69 1.10 -17.88
N HIS A 380 4.13 0.82 -19.07
CA HIS A 380 4.81 -0.44 -19.39
C HIS A 380 5.97 -0.15 -20.37
N PRO A 381 7.12 -0.82 -20.25
CA PRO A 381 8.29 -0.55 -21.12
C PRO A 381 8.03 -0.69 -22.64
N LYS A 382 7.06 -1.52 -23.02
CA LYS A 382 6.64 -1.72 -24.41
C LYS A 382 5.45 -0.84 -24.83
N SER A 383 4.94 0.03 -23.95
CA SER A 383 3.78 0.89 -24.22
C SER A 383 4.19 2.37 -24.20
N ARG A 384 3.59 3.13 -25.09
CA ARG A 384 3.72 4.61 -25.12
C ARG A 384 2.61 5.33 -24.36
N HIS A 385 1.94 4.64 -23.43
CA HIS A 385 0.82 5.20 -22.70
C HIS A 385 1.07 5.27 -21.21
N LEU A 386 0.72 6.42 -20.61
CA LEU A 386 0.60 6.60 -19.18
C LEU A 386 -0.88 6.56 -18.80
N TRP A 387 -1.27 5.65 -17.93
CA TRP A 387 -2.64 5.47 -17.44
C TRP A 387 -2.76 6.08 -16.05
N VAL A 388 -3.86 6.82 -15.81
CA VAL A 388 -4.13 7.49 -14.53
C VAL A 388 -5.60 7.24 -14.17
N ASP A 389 -5.83 6.57 -13.05
CA ASP A 389 -7.17 6.36 -12.51
C ASP A 389 -7.64 7.53 -11.63
N THR A 390 -8.93 7.55 -11.28
CA THR A 390 -9.52 8.49 -10.32
C THR A 390 -10.66 7.86 -9.51
N PRO A 391 -10.46 6.67 -8.91
CA PRO A 391 -11.56 5.89 -8.30
C PRO A 391 -12.20 6.56 -7.09
N LEU A 392 -11.54 7.52 -6.44
CA LEU A 392 -12.07 8.23 -5.28
C LEU A 392 -12.67 9.59 -5.62
N ASN A 393 -12.79 9.91 -6.93
CA ASN A 393 -13.48 11.12 -7.34
C ASN A 393 -14.98 11.00 -7.07
N PRO A 394 -15.63 12.04 -6.51
CA PRO A 394 -17.07 12.00 -6.23
C PRO A 394 -17.93 12.01 -7.50
N ASP A 395 -17.42 12.47 -8.65
CA ASP A 395 -18.11 12.41 -9.93
C ASP A 395 -18.01 10.97 -10.51
N PRO A 396 -19.17 10.27 -10.68
CA PRO A 396 -19.17 8.94 -11.25
C PRO A 396 -18.57 8.85 -12.66
N LYS A 397 -18.65 9.91 -13.46
CA LYS A 397 -18.02 9.94 -14.79
C LYS A 397 -16.51 9.81 -14.72
N LEU A 398 -15.91 10.35 -13.67
CA LEU A 398 -14.46 10.29 -13.44
C LEU A 398 -14.07 9.01 -12.70
N SER A 399 -14.79 8.62 -11.64
CA SER A 399 -14.45 7.41 -10.88
C SER A 399 -14.68 6.10 -11.66
N GLN A 400 -15.44 6.14 -12.75
CA GLN A 400 -15.76 4.98 -13.59
C GLN A 400 -15.01 4.97 -14.93
N SER A 401 -14.01 5.83 -15.06
CA SER A 401 -13.18 5.98 -16.26
C SER A 401 -11.68 6.04 -15.91
N VAL A 402 -10.84 5.97 -16.93
CA VAL A 402 -9.39 6.11 -16.81
C VAL A 402 -8.88 7.13 -17.82
N ALA A 403 -7.99 8.02 -17.41
CA ALA A 403 -7.28 8.94 -18.30
C ALA A 403 -6.05 8.23 -18.89
N VAL A 404 -5.81 8.42 -20.18
CA VAL A 404 -4.67 7.85 -20.90
C VAL A 404 -3.94 8.93 -21.67
N PHE A 405 -2.68 9.15 -21.32
CA PHE A 405 -1.79 10.08 -22.02
C PHE A 405 -0.95 9.34 -23.05
N ASP A 406 -0.65 9.98 -24.16
CA ASP A 406 0.40 9.54 -25.09
C ASP A 406 1.73 10.13 -24.61
N ILE A 407 2.68 9.27 -24.23
CA ILE A 407 3.99 9.69 -23.71
C ILE A 407 4.80 10.49 -24.74
N ASP A 408 4.61 10.21 -26.02
CA ASP A 408 5.31 10.95 -27.09
C ASP A 408 4.70 12.33 -27.37
N ASN A 409 3.51 12.61 -26.83
CA ASN A 409 2.80 13.90 -27.04
C ASN A 409 1.96 14.27 -25.79
N LEU A 410 2.62 14.46 -24.67
CA LEU A 410 1.99 14.80 -23.37
C LEU A 410 1.23 16.15 -23.41
N ASP A 411 1.69 17.10 -24.21
CA ASP A 411 1.05 18.42 -24.38
C ASP A 411 -0.35 18.34 -25.00
N ALA A 412 -0.65 17.27 -25.73
CA ALA A 412 -2.01 17.02 -26.26
C ALA A 412 -3.04 16.67 -25.15
N GLY A 413 -2.58 16.47 -23.91
CA GLY A 413 -3.41 16.05 -22.80
C GLY A 413 -3.75 14.56 -22.86
N PHE A 414 -4.95 14.17 -22.37
CA PHE A 414 -5.33 12.79 -22.23
C PHE A 414 -6.63 12.46 -22.96
N LYS A 415 -6.82 11.16 -23.24
CA LYS A 415 -8.11 10.61 -23.65
C LYS A 415 -8.78 9.95 -22.43
N VAL A 416 -10.10 10.10 -22.32
CA VAL A 416 -10.90 9.41 -21.30
C VAL A 416 -11.41 8.11 -21.88
N LEU A 417 -11.17 7.00 -21.18
CA LEU A 417 -11.72 5.69 -21.50
C LEU A 417 -12.84 5.38 -20.51
N PRO A 418 -14.11 5.33 -20.94
CA PRO A 418 -15.27 5.07 -20.07
C PRO A 418 -15.42 3.56 -19.81
N ILE A 419 -14.52 2.99 -19.02
CA ILE A 419 -14.38 1.53 -18.84
C ILE A 419 -15.64 0.90 -18.27
N ALA A 420 -16.32 1.55 -17.31
CA ALA A 420 -17.55 0.99 -16.73
C ALA A 420 -18.68 0.91 -17.76
N GLU A 421 -18.77 1.88 -18.69
CA GLU A 421 -19.72 1.85 -19.82
C GLU A 421 -19.38 0.72 -20.77
N TRP A 422 -18.12 0.59 -21.18
CA TRP A 422 -17.68 -0.49 -22.08
C TRP A 422 -17.88 -1.89 -21.52
N ALA A 423 -17.74 -2.02 -20.19
CA ALA A 423 -17.95 -3.29 -19.48
C ALA A 423 -19.41 -3.52 -19.10
N GLU A 424 -20.35 -2.64 -19.51
CA GLU A 424 -21.78 -2.71 -19.22
C GLU A 424 -22.08 -2.94 -17.72
N LEU A 425 -21.28 -2.29 -16.85
CA LEU A 425 -21.44 -2.45 -15.40
C LEU A 425 -22.81 -1.90 -14.97
N ARG A 426 -23.45 -2.61 -14.05
CA ARG A 426 -24.74 -2.18 -13.49
C ARG A 426 -24.63 -0.78 -12.87
N PRO A 427 -25.68 0.06 -12.96
CA PRO A 427 -25.73 1.33 -12.27
C PRO A 427 -25.52 1.13 -10.75
N ALA A 428 -24.35 1.46 -10.25
CA ALA A 428 -23.95 1.33 -8.87
C ALA A 428 -22.76 2.27 -8.66
N PRO A 429 -22.33 2.54 -7.43
CA PRO A 429 -21.08 3.26 -7.19
C PRO A 429 -19.88 2.39 -7.57
N ASN A 430 -19.71 2.14 -8.86
CA ASN A 430 -18.54 1.43 -9.40
C ASN A 430 -17.29 2.32 -9.33
N ARG A 431 -16.13 1.69 -9.26
CA ARG A 431 -14.83 2.36 -9.30
C ARG A 431 -13.91 1.60 -10.25
N ILE A 432 -13.31 2.32 -11.18
CA ILE A 432 -12.27 1.76 -12.07
C ILE A 432 -10.93 2.20 -11.52
N LEU A 433 -10.09 1.25 -11.17
CA LEU A 433 -8.82 1.52 -10.51
C LEU A 433 -7.76 0.48 -10.89
N HIS A 434 -6.51 0.88 -10.68
CA HIS A 434 -5.34 0.02 -10.77
C HIS A 434 -5.20 -0.65 -12.16
N PRO A 435 -5.01 0.15 -13.24
CA PRO A 435 -4.72 -0.41 -14.56
C PRO A 435 -3.48 -1.30 -14.50
N GLU A 436 -3.51 -2.43 -15.18
CA GLU A 436 -2.37 -3.35 -15.30
C GLU A 436 -2.21 -3.82 -16.75
N TYR A 437 -1.01 -4.26 -17.09
CA TYR A 437 -0.66 -4.75 -18.42
C TYR A 437 -0.44 -6.26 -18.41
N THR A 438 -0.84 -6.93 -19.49
CA THR A 438 -0.37 -8.28 -19.80
C THR A 438 1.06 -8.22 -20.34
N GLN A 439 1.76 -9.33 -20.38
CA GLN A 439 3.10 -9.42 -20.99
C GLN A 439 3.10 -9.26 -22.52
N ALA A 440 1.97 -9.47 -23.16
CA ALA A 440 1.81 -9.42 -24.63
C ALA A 440 1.73 -7.97 -25.16
#